data_f484a83628db9f0efb0a5b5037f5796f
#
_entry.id   f484a83628db9f0efb0a5b5037f5796f
#
_cell.length_a   1.000
_cell.length_b   1.000
_cell.length_c   1.000
_cell.angle_alpha   90.00
_cell.angle_beta   90.00
_cell.angle_gamma   90.00
#
_symmetry.space_group_name_H-M   'P 1'
#
loop_
_entity.id
_entity.type
_entity.pdbx_description
1 polymer ?
#
loop_
_entity_poly.entity_id
_entity_poly.type
_entity_poly.pdbx_seq_one_letter_code
_entity_poly.pdbx_strand_id
1 'polypeptide(L)'
;LDAVHFAPHALIDVTDFGCDFLACSAYKFFGPHMGIAWGRRELLENLTPYKLRPATNELPGKWMTGTQNHECIAGVLAAIEYLADLGRDVAANQSLDRRSALQASYQAVCEYERTLMTRMLSGLQANHEVKIWGITDPARFCDRLPTISITHQRLSAPEIARRLGEVGIFVWHGNYYALQITETLGLEPDGMVRIG
;
A
#
# COMPACT_ATOMS: atom_id res chain seq x y z
N LEU A 1 3.64 6.47 -10.06
CA LEU A 1 3.08 5.33 -9.33
C LEU A 1 2.39 5.79 -8.07
N ASP A 2 1.25 5.19 -7.75
CA ASP A 2 0.62 5.25 -6.44
C ASP A 2 1.01 3.99 -5.66
N ALA A 3 1.84 4.17 -4.63
CA ALA A 3 2.31 3.09 -3.76
C ALA A 3 1.65 3.12 -2.37
N VAL A 4 0.53 3.85 -2.22
CA VAL A 4 -0.16 4.00 -0.93
C VAL A 4 -0.53 2.66 -0.32
N HIS A 5 -1.00 1.72 -1.14
CA HIS A 5 -1.35 0.37 -0.69
C HIS A 5 -0.18 -0.63 -0.77
N PHE A 6 0.84 -0.32 -1.55
CA PHE A 6 2.03 -1.17 -1.70
C PHE A 6 3.00 -1.02 -0.51
N ALA A 7 3.22 0.21 -0.06
CA ALA A 7 4.23 0.56 0.94
C ALA A 7 4.20 -0.23 2.26
N PRO A 8 3.05 -0.63 2.83
CA PRO A 8 3.02 -1.44 4.04
C PRO A 8 3.39 -2.91 3.84
N HIS A 9 3.30 -3.44 2.61
CA HIS A 9 3.42 -4.86 2.31
C HIS A 9 4.75 -5.25 1.66
N ALA A 10 5.37 -4.32 0.91
CA ALA A 10 6.60 -4.61 0.18
C ALA A 10 7.54 -3.41 0.17
N LEU A 11 8.84 -3.69 0.19
CA LEU A 11 9.86 -2.66 0.19
C LEU A 11 9.88 -1.93 -1.17
N ILE A 12 9.76 -0.61 -1.12
CA ILE A 12 9.83 0.24 -2.30
C ILE A 12 11.29 0.36 -2.76
N ASP A 13 11.52 0.06 -4.05
CA ASP A 13 12.74 0.42 -4.76
C ASP A 13 12.37 1.16 -6.06
N VAL A 14 12.56 2.47 -6.06
CA VAL A 14 12.20 3.34 -7.19
C VAL A 14 13.04 3.08 -8.42
N THR A 15 14.25 2.50 -8.25
CA THR A 15 15.13 2.14 -9.35
C THR A 15 14.57 0.93 -10.11
N ASP A 16 14.16 -0.10 -9.37
CA ASP A 16 13.55 -1.30 -9.95
C ASP A 16 12.21 -0.99 -10.63
N PHE A 17 11.44 -0.07 -10.05
CA PHE A 17 10.17 0.36 -10.65
C PHE A 17 10.35 1.19 -11.92
N GLY A 18 11.50 1.82 -12.12
CA GLY A 18 11.76 2.68 -13.27
C GLY A 18 10.80 3.86 -13.40
N CYS A 19 10.17 4.29 -12.32
CA CYS A 19 9.15 5.35 -12.35
C CYS A 19 9.78 6.75 -12.28
N ASP A 20 9.03 7.75 -12.72
CA ASP A 20 9.42 9.17 -12.65
C ASP A 20 8.95 9.83 -11.35
N PHE A 21 7.77 9.43 -10.88
CA PHE A 21 7.17 9.89 -9.62
C PHE A 21 6.53 8.73 -8.88
N LEU A 22 6.59 8.78 -7.55
CA LEU A 22 5.94 7.83 -6.67
C LEU A 22 5.33 8.58 -5.49
N ALA A 23 4.12 8.20 -5.10
CA ALA A 23 3.47 8.70 -3.91
C ALA A 23 3.09 7.55 -2.96
N CYS A 24 3.24 7.77 -1.66
CA CYS A 24 2.74 6.88 -0.62
C CYS A 24 2.29 7.67 0.62
N SER A 25 1.69 6.98 1.57
CA SER A 25 1.16 7.58 2.80
C SER A 25 1.72 6.87 4.03
N ALA A 26 2.38 7.63 4.90
CA ALA A 26 3.07 7.10 6.07
C ALA A 26 2.14 6.37 7.05
N TYR A 27 0.88 6.83 7.20
CA TYR A 27 -0.09 6.18 8.08
C TYR A 27 -0.46 4.75 7.67
N LYS A 28 -0.12 4.32 6.44
CA LYS A 28 -0.32 2.94 5.98
C LYS A 28 0.77 1.99 6.49
N PHE A 29 1.95 2.52 6.87
CA PHE A 29 3.06 1.75 7.43
C PHE A 29 3.50 2.31 8.81
N PHE A 30 2.54 2.40 9.73
CA PHE A 30 2.71 2.78 11.15
C PHE A 30 3.10 4.24 11.42
N GLY A 31 3.14 5.09 10.40
CA GLY A 31 3.48 6.49 10.54
C GLY A 31 2.29 7.41 10.79
N PRO A 32 2.52 8.72 10.91
CA PRO A 32 1.49 9.73 11.05
C PRO A 32 0.75 9.98 9.72
N HIS A 33 -0.33 10.78 9.75
CA HIS A 33 -1.05 11.24 8.57
C HIS A 33 -0.20 12.20 7.74
N MET A 34 0.71 11.63 6.97
CA MET A 34 1.61 12.37 6.10
C MET A 34 1.75 11.66 4.76
N GLY A 35 1.58 12.43 3.67
CA GLY A 35 1.90 11.99 2.32
C GLY A 35 3.39 12.16 2.03
N ILE A 36 3.94 11.22 1.28
CA ILE A 36 5.32 11.25 0.80
C ILE A 36 5.28 11.18 -0.72
N ALA A 37 5.95 12.12 -1.37
CA ALA A 37 6.13 12.12 -2.82
C ALA A 37 7.63 12.04 -3.15
N TRP A 38 7.97 11.11 -3.98
CA TRP A 38 9.30 10.98 -4.57
C TRP A 38 9.23 11.34 -6.06
N GLY A 39 10.27 11.98 -6.57
CA GLY A 39 10.42 12.27 -8.00
C GLY A 39 11.87 12.21 -8.43
N ARG A 40 12.12 11.85 -9.68
CA ARG A 40 13.46 11.90 -10.26
C ARG A 40 14.02 13.31 -10.17
N ARG A 41 15.25 13.42 -9.66
CA ARG A 41 15.90 14.71 -9.41
C ARG A 41 15.88 15.62 -10.65
N GLU A 42 16.24 15.10 -11.80
CA GLU A 42 16.26 15.84 -13.06
C GLU A 42 14.91 16.42 -13.47
N LEU A 43 13.83 15.68 -13.21
CA LEU A 43 12.46 16.16 -13.46
C LEU A 43 12.06 17.24 -12.47
N LEU A 44 12.36 17.03 -11.17
CA LEU A 44 12.09 18.01 -10.13
C LEU A 44 12.87 19.32 -10.35
N GLU A 45 14.08 19.25 -10.89
CA GLU A 45 14.89 20.43 -11.25
C GLU A 45 14.33 21.18 -12.45
N ASN A 46 13.85 20.48 -13.48
CA ASN A 46 13.42 21.07 -14.73
C ASN A 46 11.95 21.52 -14.76
N LEU A 47 11.07 20.84 -14.02
CA LEU A 47 9.65 21.19 -13.98
C LEU A 47 9.42 22.50 -13.21
N THR A 48 8.43 23.26 -13.67
CA THR A 48 8.02 24.51 -13.01
C THR A 48 6.96 24.24 -11.95
N PRO A 49 7.23 24.44 -10.65
CA PRO A 49 6.23 24.26 -9.61
C PRO A 49 5.32 25.48 -9.47
N TYR A 50 4.09 25.26 -9.06
CA TYR A 50 3.21 26.34 -8.58
C TYR A 50 3.60 26.70 -7.14
N LYS A 51 4.45 27.72 -6.99
CA LYS A 51 4.96 28.19 -5.69
C LYS A 51 4.94 29.71 -5.58
N LEU A 52 5.07 30.21 -4.35
CA LEU A 52 5.22 31.63 -4.10
C LEU A 52 6.61 32.13 -4.59
N ARG A 53 6.66 33.35 -5.10
CA ARG A 53 7.90 33.95 -5.61
C ARG A 53 9.08 33.93 -4.64
N PRO A 54 8.90 34.18 -3.32
CA PRO A 54 10.01 34.16 -2.37
C PRO A 54 10.52 32.76 -2.03
N ALA A 55 9.79 31.68 -2.41
CA ALA A 55 10.24 30.32 -2.15
C ALA A 55 11.47 29.97 -3.00
N THR A 56 12.40 29.19 -2.43
CA THR A 56 13.65 28.79 -3.09
C THR A 56 13.40 28.01 -4.39
N ASN A 57 14.36 28.05 -5.30
CA ASN A 57 14.41 27.18 -6.48
C ASN A 57 15.21 25.90 -6.26
N GLU A 58 15.84 25.76 -5.10
CA GLU A 58 16.64 24.58 -4.77
C GLU A 58 15.78 23.43 -4.22
N LEU A 59 16.16 22.20 -4.57
CA LEU A 59 15.51 21.01 -4.01
C LEU A 59 15.97 20.75 -2.56
N PRO A 60 15.09 20.27 -1.70
CA PRO A 60 13.67 19.96 -1.90
C PRO A 60 12.73 21.16 -1.76
N GLY A 61 13.21 22.32 -1.29
CA GLY A 61 12.42 23.49 -0.96
C GLY A 61 11.59 24.04 -2.14
N LYS A 62 12.04 23.84 -3.37
CA LYS A 62 11.31 24.19 -4.59
C LYS A 62 9.89 23.60 -4.64
N TRP A 63 9.68 22.41 -4.08
CA TRP A 63 8.43 21.66 -4.09
C TRP A 63 7.71 21.65 -2.74
N MET A 64 8.35 22.18 -1.71
CA MET A 64 7.80 22.24 -0.37
C MET A 64 7.21 23.63 -0.12
N THR A 65 5.93 23.71 0.20
CA THR A 65 5.24 24.98 0.42
C THR A 65 5.08 25.30 1.90
N GLY A 66 5.53 26.47 2.31
CA GLY A 66 5.40 26.98 3.68
C GLY A 66 6.21 26.18 4.71
N THR A 67 5.89 26.39 5.98
CA THR A 67 6.48 25.66 7.10
C THR A 67 6.05 24.19 7.07
N GLN A 68 7.02 23.30 7.13
CA GLN A 68 6.76 21.88 7.08
C GLN A 68 6.21 21.33 8.39
N ASN A 69 5.48 20.24 8.32
CA ASN A 69 5.01 19.49 9.49
C ASN A 69 6.17 18.67 10.07
N HIS A 70 7.03 19.31 10.86
CA HIS A 70 8.24 18.69 11.41
C HIS A 70 7.91 17.51 12.34
N GLU A 71 6.81 17.59 13.08
CA GLU A 71 6.36 16.53 13.98
C GLU A 71 6.05 15.24 13.19
N CYS A 72 5.30 15.37 12.09
CA CYS A 72 5.01 14.22 11.25
C CYS A 72 6.24 13.71 10.49
N ILE A 73 7.17 14.59 10.09
CA ILE A 73 8.45 14.15 9.47
C ILE A 73 9.24 13.30 10.46
N ALA A 74 9.35 13.72 11.72
CA ALA A 74 9.99 12.94 12.78
C ALA A 74 9.25 11.60 13.02
N GLY A 75 7.92 11.64 13.01
CA GLY A 75 7.09 10.43 13.13
C GLY A 75 7.27 9.44 11.97
N VAL A 76 7.44 9.92 10.74
CA VAL A 76 7.77 9.07 9.58
C VAL A 76 9.13 8.40 9.76
N LEU A 77 10.14 9.16 10.22
CA LEU A 77 11.45 8.58 10.51
C LEU A 77 11.35 7.48 11.58
N ALA A 78 10.60 7.72 12.65
CA ALA A 78 10.38 6.73 13.71
C ALA A 78 9.69 5.46 13.18
N ALA A 79 8.71 5.59 12.28
CA ALA A 79 8.06 4.45 11.65
C ALA A 79 9.03 3.62 10.78
N ILE A 80 9.91 4.29 10.05
CA ILE A 80 10.96 3.63 9.25
C ILE A 80 11.95 2.89 10.15
N GLU A 81 12.38 3.50 11.26
CA GLU A 81 13.28 2.84 12.22
C GLU A 81 12.60 1.67 12.93
N TYR A 82 11.33 1.79 13.29
CA TYR A 82 10.54 0.67 13.83
C TYR A 82 10.54 -0.55 12.89
N LEU A 83 10.32 -0.33 11.59
CA LEU A 83 10.38 -1.39 10.59
C LEU A 83 11.80 -1.95 10.44
N ALA A 84 12.83 -1.10 10.52
CA ALA A 84 14.22 -1.56 10.48
C ALA A 84 14.59 -2.37 11.73
N ASP A 85 14.12 -1.96 12.91
CA ASP A 85 14.35 -2.71 14.16
C ASP A 85 13.67 -4.09 14.11
N LEU A 86 12.43 -4.17 13.60
CA LEU A 86 11.78 -5.45 13.34
C LEU A 86 12.65 -6.35 12.45
N GLY A 87 13.29 -5.79 11.42
CA GLY A 87 14.18 -6.55 10.53
C GLY A 87 15.44 -7.02 11.23
N ARG A 88 16.04 -6.21 12.10
CA ARG A 88 17.20 -6.59 12.93
C ARG A 88 16.86 -7.73 13.87
N ASP A 89 15.68 -7.68 14.47
CA ASP A 89 15.20 -8.74 15.38
C ASP A 89 14.94 -10.05 14.64
N VAL A 90 14.23 -9.99 13.50
CA VAL A 90 13.96 -11.18 12.66
C VAL A 90 15.27 -11.83 12.16
N ALA A 91 16.23 -11.02 11.73
CA ALA A 91 17.53 -11.50 11.28
C ALA A 91 18.48 -11.91 12.43
N ALA A 92 18.08 -11.67 13.69
CA ALA A 92 18.95 -11.83 14.88
C ALA A 92 20.31 -11.11 14.72
N ASN A 93 20.33 -9.95 14.06
CA ASN A 93 21.52 -9.17 13.77
C ASN A 93 21.29 -7.66 13.94
N GLN A 94 21.66 -7.14 15.11
CA GLN A 94 21.48 -5.73 15.46
C GLN A 94 22.44 -4.77 14.73
N SER A 95 23.45 -5.30 14.02
CA SER A 95 24.42 -4.49 13.29
C SER A 95 24.04 -4.22 11.83
N LEU A 96 22.89 -4.70 11.38
CA LEU A 96 22.42 -4.42 10.02
C LEU A 96 22.23 -2.90 9.81
N ASP A 97 22.74 -2.41 8.68
CA ASP A 97 22.36 -1.07 8.22
C ASP A 97 20.87 -0.97 7.94
N ARG A 98 20.36 0.27 7.87
CA ARG A 98 18.91 0.52 7.74
C ARG A 98 18.31 -0.19 6.51
N ARG A 99 18.97 -0.15 5.36
CA ARG A 99 18.45 -0.75 4.12
C ARG A 99 18.35 -2.27 4.23
N SER A 100 19.41 -2.91 4.70
CA SER A 100 19.45 -4.35 4.92
C SER A 100 18.44 -4.81 5.97
N ALA A 101 18.27 -4.03 7.03
CA ALA A 101 17.28 -4.29 8.06
C ALA A 101 15.84 -4.20 7.50
N LEU A 102 15.53 -3.17 6.71
CA LEU A 102 14.23 -3.05 6.04
C LEU A 102 13.99 -4.21 5.05
N GLN A 103 15.00 -4.67 4.32
CA GLN A 103 14.88 -5.85 3.46
C GLN A 103 14.48 -7.10 4.26
N ALA A 104 15.13 -7.35 5.38
CA ALA A 104 14.81 -8.47 6.26
C ALA A 104 13.38 -8.36 6.85
N SER A 105 12.98 -7.16 7.27
CA SER A 105 11.63 -6.89 7.77
C SER A 105 10.57 -7.20 6.71
N TYR A 106 10.67 -6.60 5.53
CA TYR A 106 9.67 -6.80 4.48
C TYR A 106 9.67 -8.22 3.92
N GLN A 107 10.79 -8.91 3.91
CA GLN A 107 10.81 -10.34 3.58
C GLN A 107 9.96 -11.15 4.56
N ALA A 108 10.14 -10.94 5.87
CA ALA A 108 9.34 -11.62 6.89
C ALA A 108 7.85 -11.29 6.82
N VAL A 109 7.50 -10.01 6.58
CA VAL A 109 6.11 -9.56 6.36
C VAL A 109 5.51 -10.29 5.16
N CYS A 110 6.18 -10.27 4.01
CA CYS A 110 5.72 -10.94 2.80
C CYS A 110 5.50 -12.46 2.99
N GLU A 111 6.38 -13.13 3.71
CA GLU A 111 6.28 -14.57 3.99
C GLU A 111 5.06 -14.87 4.89
N TYR A 112 4.87 -14.08 5.93
CA TYR A 112 3.73 -14.21 6.83
C TYR A 112 2.40 -13.95 6.10
N GLU A 113 2.30 -12.84 5.40
CA GLU A 113 1.10 -12.44 4.65
C GLU A 113 0.77 -13.44 3.52
N ARG A 114 1.79 -14.01 2.87
CA ARG A 114 1.60 -15.08 1.88
C ARG A 114 0.89 -16.29 2.46
N THR A 115 1.25 -16.68 3.68
CA THR A 115 0.60 -17.80 4.39
C THR A 115 -0.87 -17.51 4.61
N LEU A 116 -1.21 -16.32 5.12
CA LEU A 116 -2.59 -15.90 5.35
C LEU A 116 -3.39 -15.81 4.04
N MET A 117 -2.81 -15.18 3.03
CA MET A 117 -3.42 -15.01 1.71
C MET A 117 -3.70 -16.35 1.03
N THR A 118 -2.75 -17.29 1.09
CA THR A 118 -2.92 -18.63 0.50
C THR A 118 -4.09 -19.35 1.15
N ARG A 119 -4.20 -19.31 2.48
CA ARG A 119 -5.31 -19.91 3.22
C ARG A 119 -6.64 -19.26 2.84
N MET A 120 -6.70 -17.94 2.76
CA MET A 120 -7.91 -17.20 2.39
C MET A 120 -8.33 -17.52 0.96
N LEU A 121 -7.41 -17.45 0.00
CA LEU A 121 -7.71 -17.76 -1.41
C LEU A 121 -8.23 -19.18 -1.59
N SER A 122 -7.62 -20.17 -0.93
CA SER A 122 -8.09 -21.56 -0.99
C SER A 122 -9.52 -21.71 -0.45
N GLY A 123 -9.84 -21.03 0.65
CA GLY A 123 -11.19 -21.04 1.21
C GLY A 123 -12.22 -20.35 0.29
N LEU A 124 -11.87 -19.21 -0.29
CA LEU A 124 -12.76 -18.49 -1.21
C LEU A 124 -12.97 -19.24 -2.53
N GLN A 125 -11.94 -19.89 -3.07
CA GLN A 125 -12.05 -20.71 -4.29
C GLN A 125 -12.94 -21.95 -4.12
N ALA A 126 -13.07 -22.45 -2.90
CA ALA A 126 -13.99 -23.57 -2.60
C ALA A 126 -15.48 -23.16 -2.69
N ASN A 127 -15.79 -21.87 -2.68
CA ASN A 127 -17.15 -21.36 -2.85
C ASN A 127 -17.40 -20.92 -4.29
N HIS A 128 -18.14 -21.71 -5.04
CA HIS A 128 -18.46 -21.45 -6.46
C HIS A 128 -19.30 -20.19 -6.71
N GLU A 129 -19.94 -19.65 -5.69
CA GLU A 129 -20.70 -18.39 -5.80
C GLU A 129 -19.82 -17.14 -5.66
N VAL A 130 -18.56 -17.29 -5.22
CA VAL A 130 -17.60 -16.21 -5.06
C VAL A 130 -16.72 -16.09 -6.29
N LYS A 131 -16.64 -14.90 -6.86
CA LYS A 131 -15.64 -14.54 -7.86
C LYS A 131 -14.53 -13.73 -7.20
N ILE A 132 -13.31 -14.21 -7.32
CA ILE A 132 -12.11 -13.51 -6.86
C ILE A 132 -11.57 -12.69 -8.03
N TRP A 133 -11.25 -11.41 -7.77
CA TRP A 133 -10.66 -10.50 -8.74
C TRP A 133 -9.15 -10.40 -8.53
N GLY A 134 -8.40 -10.53 -9.62
CA GLY A 134 -6.94 -10.50 -9.60
C GLY A 134 -6.31 -11.89 -9.69
N ILE A 135 -5.02 -11.96 -9.35
CA ILE A 135 -4.20 -13.16 -9.49
C ILE A 135 -4.57 -14.17 -8.41
N THR A 136 -4.91 -15.41 -8.83
CA THR A 136 -5.22 -16.52 -7.92
C THR A 136 -4.31 -17.72 -8.11
N ASP A 137 -3.43 -17.69 -9.12
CA ASP A 137 -2.42 -18.71 -9.38
C ASP A 137 -1.31 -18.67 -8.31
N PRO A 138 -1.10 -19.76 -7.54
CA PRO A 138 -0.06 -19.82 -6.53
C PRO A 138 1.36 -19.55 -7.07
N ALA A 139 1.64 -19.91 -8.32
CA ALA A 139 2.93 -19.66 -8.96
C ALA A 139 3.22 -18.17 -9.18
N ARG A 140 2.18 -17.32 -9.11
CA ARG A 140 2.24 -15.89 -9.32
C ARG A 140 1.96 -15.07 -8.06
N PHE A 141 2.03 -15.65 -6.89
CA PHE A 141 1.77 -14.91 -5.64
C PHE A 141 2.82 -13.84 -5.32
N CYS A 142 3.99 -13.88 -5.95
CA CYS A 142 4.96 -12.78 -5.92
C CYS A 142 4.51 -11.52 -6.67
N ASP A 143 3.54 -11.66 -7.60
CA ASP A 143 3.03 -10.56 -8.44
C ASP A 143 1.83 -9.86 -7.81
N ARG A 144 1.47 -10.16 -6.56
CA ARG A 144 0.33 -9.56 -5.88
C ARG A 144 0.61 -9.22 -4.42
N LEU A 145 -0.17 -8.28 -3.90
CA LEU A 145 -0.28 -7.99 -2.47
C LEU A 145 -1.37 -8.86 -1.80
N PRO A 146 -1.40 -8.96 -0.47
CA PRO A 146 -2.33 -9.85 0.24
C PRO A 146 -3.80 -9.45 0.14
N THR A 147 -4.10 -8.22 -0.25
CA THR A 147 -5.48 -7.74 -0.42
C THR A 147 -6.26 -8.54 -1.45
N ILE A 148 -7.46 -8.96 -1.09
CA ILE A 148 -8.34 -9.77 -1.94
C ILE A 148 -9.65 -9.02 -2.17
N SER A 149 -10.04 -8.88 -3.44
CA SER A 149 -11.34 -8.32 -3.82
C SER A 149 -12.24 -9.41 -4.37
N ILE A 150 -13.48 -9.44 -3.91
CA ILE A 150 -14.47 -10.45 -4.30
C ILE A 150 -15.81 -9.84 -4.67
N THR A 151 -16.55 -10.56 -5.51
CA THR A 151 -17.98 -10.40 -5.73
C THR A 151 -18.68 -11.74 -5.53
N HIS A 152 -20.00 -11.73 -5.35
CA HIS A 152 -20.80 -12.94 -5.14
C HIS A 152 -21.99 -12.95 -6.09
N GLN A 153 -22.39 -14.12 -6.56
CA GLN A 153 -23.43 -14.25 -7.58
C GLN A 153 -24.82 -13.74 -7.14
N ARG A 154 -25.14 -13.86 -5.84
CA ARG A 154 -26.49 -13.58 -5.30
C ARG A 154 -26.51 -12.43 -4.27
N LEU A 155 -25.39 -12.08 -3.70
CA LEU A 155 -25.29 -11.07 -2.65
C LEU A 155 -24.53 -9.86 -3.14
N SER A 156 -25.04 -8.69 -2.88
CA SER A 156 -24.31 -7.45 -3.18
C SER A 156 -23.15 -7.24 -2.20
N ALA A 157 -22.16 -6.43 -2.59
CA ALA A 157 -21.02 -6.13 -1.74
C ALA A 157 -21.41 -5.48 -0.40
N PRO A 158 -22.38 -4.51 -0.34
CA PRO A 158 -22.90 -3.99 0.92
C PRO A 158 -23.51 -5.07 1.82
N GLU A 159 -24.29 -6.00 1.23
CA GLU A 159 -24.95 -7.06 2.01
C GLU A 159 -23.92 -8.05 2.60
N ILE A 160 -22.90 -8.40 1.84
CA ILE A 160 -21.80 -9.24 2.36
C ILE A 160 -21.08 -8.55 3.52
N ALA A 161 -20.72 -7.28 3.35
CA ALA A 161 -20.04 -6.52 4.39
C ALA A 161 -20.87 -6.41 5.66
N ARG A 162 -22.18 -6.18 5.53
CA ARG A 162 -23.11 -6.14 6.66
C ARG A 162 -23.14 -7.49 7.42
N ARG A 163 -23.32 -8.60 6.71
CA ARG A 163 -23.38 -9.95 7.32
C ARG A 163 -22.07 -10.34 7.99
N LEU A 164 -20.94 -10.02 7.38
CA LEU A 164 -19.62 -10.26 7.98
C LEU A 164 -19.44 -9.42 9.24
N GLY A 165 -19.87 -8.14 9.20
CA GLY A 165 -19.83 -7.27 10.37
C GLY A 165 -20.67 -7.78 11.55
N GLU A 166 -21.81 -8.43 11.31
CA GLU A 166 -22.68 -9.02 12.35
C GLU A 166 -21.98 -10.17 13.11
N VAL A 167 -21.00 -10.82 12.49
CA VAL A 167 -20.18 -11.87 13.11
C VAL A 167 -18.77 -11.38 13.49
N GLY A 168 -18.54 -10.06 13.50
CA GLY A 168 -17.29 -9.45 13.93
C GLY A 168 -16.16 -9.48 12.89
N ILE A 169 -16.47 -9.74 11.61
CA ILE A 169 -15.50 -9.69 10.50
C ILE A 169 -15.70 -8.39 9.75
N PHE A 170 -14.72 -7.49 9.83
CA PHE A 170 -14.78 -6.18 9.20
C PHE A 170 -14.07 -6.20 7.86
N VAL A 171 -14.81 -5.82 6.83
CA VAL A 171 -14.33 -5.69 5.44
C VAL A 171 -14.77 -4.35 4.89
N TRP A 172 -14.14 -3.92 3.80
CA TRP A 172 -14.58 -2.73 3.08
C TRP A 172 -15.33 -3.16 1.81
N HIS A 173 -16.35 -2.40 1.43
CA HIS A 173 -17.08 -2.60 0.17
C HIS A 173 -17.16 -1.31 -0.64
N GLY A 174 -17.46 -1.43 -1.94
CA GLY A 174 -17.57 -0.33 -2.89
C GLY A 174 -16.43 -0.31 -3.91
N ASN A 175 -16.09 0.88 -4.40
CA ASN A 175 -15.06 1.06 -5.43
C ASN A 175 -13.66 1.43 -4.91
N TYR A 176 -13.50 1.64 -3.60
CA TYR A 176 -12.21 1.93 -2.93
C TYR A 176 -11.44 3.13 -3.52
N TYR A 177 -12.13 4.15 -4.01
CA TYR A 177 -11.58 5.26 -4.80
C TYR A 177 -11.02 4.84 -6.18
N ALA A 178 -11.31 3.63 -6.64
CA ALA A 178 -10.94 3.11 -7.96
C ALA A 178 -12.18 3.02 -8.87
N LEU A 179 -12.99 4.07 -8.92
CA LEU A 179 -14.27 4.12 -9.60
C LEU A 179 -14.18 3.63 -11.05
N GLN A 180 -13.18 4.08 -11.81
CA GLN A 180 -13.06 3.69 -13.22
C GLN A 180 -12.83 2.19 -13.41
N ILE A 181 -12.19 1.52 -12.46
CA ILE A 181 -12.01 0.05 -12.51
C ILE A 181 -13.36 -0.64 -12.31
N THR A 182 -14.12 -0.24 -11.30
CA THR A 182 -15.42 -0.85 -11.01
C THR A 182 -16.44 -0.56 -12.09
N GLU A 183 -16.42 0.62 -12.70
CA GLU A 183 -17.22 0.95 -13.90
C GLU A 183 -16.84 0.06 -15.10
N THR A 184 -15.53 -0.06 -15.39
CA THR A 184 -15.04 -0.90 -16.49
C THR A 184 -15.42 -2.38 -16.33
N LEU A 185 -15.47 -2.85 -15.09
CA LEU A 185 -15.86 -4.21 -14.75
C LEU A 185 -17.39 -4.40 -14.65
N GLY A 186 -18.18 -3.33 -14.77
CA GLY A 186 -19.63 -3.36 -14.67
C GLY A 186 -20.15 -3.67 -13.26
N LEU A 187 -19.43 -3.23 -12.23
CA LEU A 187 -19.72 -3.52 -10.83
C LEU A 187 -20.36 -2.36 -10.06
N GLU A 188 -20.50 -1.21 -10.67
CA GLU A 188 -21.22 -0.09 -10.04
C GLU A 188 -22.75 -0.33 -10.01
N PRO A 189 -23.45 0.15 -8.98
CA PRO A 189 -22.98 0.99 -7.87
C PRO A 189 -22.44 0.22 -6.65
N ASP A 190 -22.55 -1.08 -6.59
CA ASP A 190 -22.24 -1.88 -5.40
C ASP A 190 -20.73 -2.10 -5.19
N GLY A 191 -19.95 -2.08 -6.26
CA GLY A 191 -18.51 -2.33 -6.23
C GLY A 191 -18.16 -3.77 -5.87
N MET A 192 -17.13 -3.94 -5.07
CA MET A 192 -16.61 -5.22 -4.59
C MET A 192 -16.48 -5.24 -3.06
N VAL A 193 -16.31 -6.40 -2.47
CA VAL A 193 -15.83 -6.55 -1.10
C VAL A 193 -14.31 -6.68 -1.13
N ARG A 194 -13.62 -5.88 -0.29
CA ARG A 194 -12.17 -5.94 -0.10
C ARG A 194 -11.85 -6.51 1.28
N ILE A 195 -10.98 -7.51 1.29
CA ILE A 195 -10.45 -8.22 2.45
C ILE A 195 -8.93 -7.99 2.48
N GLY A 196 -8.37 -7.64 3.64
CA GLY A 196 -6.93 -7.43 3.83
C GLY A 196 -6.60 -6.09 4.42
#